data_d461a015472b9562956276fc5b02dfd7
#
_entry.id   d461a015472b9562956276fc5b02dfd7
#
_cell.length_a   1.000
_cell.length_b   1.000
_cell.length_c   1.000
_cell.angle_alpha   90.00
_cell.angle_beta   90.00
_cell.angle_gamma   90.00
#
_symmetry.space_group_name_H-M   'P 1'
#
loop_
_entity.id
_entity.type
_entity.pdbx_description
1 polymer ?
#
loop_
_entity_poly.entity_id
_entity_poly.type
_entity_poly.pdbx_seq_one_letter_code
_entity_poly.pdbx_strand_id
1 'polypeptide(L)'
;MKTTKTIRCQCANALRALSMDAVQKAKSGHPGAPMGMADIAEVLWRDFLNHNPNNPAWADRDRFVLSNGHGSMLIYSLLHLTGYDLPISELKNFRQLHSKTPGHPEVGYTAGVETTTGPLGQGIANAVGMAIAEKTLAAQFNRPGHDIVDHFTYAFMGDGCMMEGISHEVCSLAGTLKLGKLVAFYDDNGISIDGHVEGWFTDDTAKRFEAYGWHVVRGVDGHDADAIKRAV
;
A
#
# COMPACT_ATOMS: atom_id res chain seq x y z
N MET A 1 21.18 -14.52 11.97
CA MET A 1 20.39 -14.69 10.72
C MET A 1 19.10 -15.50 10.92
N LYS A 2 19.09 -16.72 11.48
CA LYS A 2 17.85 -17.50 11.70
C LYS A 2 16.79 -16.77 12.55
N THR A 3 17.20 -16.04 13.59
CA THR A 3 16.31 -15.32 14.51
C THR A 3 15.53 -14.18 13.82
N THR A 4 16.20 -13.43 12.93
CA THR A 4 15.57 -12.31 12.21
C THR A 4 14.51 -12.80 11.22
N LYS A 5 14.80 -13.87 10.46
CA LYS A 5 13.83 -14.45 9.51
C LYS A 5 12.59 -14.98 10.26
N THR A 6 12.77 -15.60 11.42
CA THR A 6 11.66 -16.10 12.25
C THR A 6 10.78 -14.95 12.76
N ILE A 7 11.36 -13.83 13.21
CA ILE A 7 10.61 -12.67 13.70
C ILE A 7 9.81 -12.04 12.56
N ARG A 8 10.39 -11.85 11.36
CA ARG A 8 9.66 -11.33 10.20
C ARG A 8 8.45 -12.18 9.86
N CYS A 9 8.63 -13.49 9.78
CA CYS A 9 7.53 -14.42 9.53
C CYS A 9 6.44 -14.31 10.61
N GLN A 10 6.81 -14.16 11.88
CA GLN A 10 5.85 -13.95 12.97
C GLN A 10 5.09 -12.64 12.82
N CYS A 11 5.75 -11.56 12.42
CA CYS A 11 5.10 -10.26 12.17
C CYS A 11 4.12 -10.33 10.99
N ALA A 12 4.53 -10.91 9.86
CA ALA A 12 3.64 -11.12 8.71
C ALA A 12 2.44 -12.02 9.08
N ASN A 13 2.67 -13.07 9.87
CA ASN A 13 1.60 -13.94 10.34
C ASN A 13 0.66 -13.24 11.34
N ALA A 14 1.15 -12.28 12.14
CA ALA A 14 0.28 -11.46 12.98
C ALA A 14 -0.66 -10.59 12.14
N LEU A 15 -0.16 -9.98 11.05
CA LEU A 15 -1.00 -9.26 10.09
C LEU A 15 -2.10 -10.16 9.50
N ARG A 16 -1.72 -11.38 9.08
CA ARG A 16 -2.66 -12.38 8.54
C ARG A 16 -3.72 -12.77 9.57
N ALA A 17 -3.30 -13.11 10.78
CA ALA A 17 -4.21 -13.55 11.83
C ALA A 17 -5.22 -12.45 12.21
N LEU A 18 -4.77 -11.22 12.43
CA LEU A 18 -5.66 -10.10 12.73
C LEU A 18 -6.67 -9.86 11.59
N SER A 19 -6.23 -9.98 10.35
CA SER A 19 -7.10 -9.79 9.17
C SER A 19 -8.14 -10.90 9.05
N MET A 20 -7.73 -12.16 9.20
CA MET A 20 -8.64 -13.31 9.18
C MET A 20 -9.73 -13.21 10.28
N ASP A 21 -9.29 -12.94 11.51
CA ASP A 21 -10.19 -12.88 12.66
C ASP A 21 -11.21 -11.74 12.52
N ALA A 22 -10.77 -10.56 12.04
CA ALA A 22 -11.67 -9.43 11.86
C ALA A 22 -12.70 -9.68 10.75
N VAL A 23 -12.25 -10.19 9.59
CA VAL A 23 -13.16 -10.54 8.47
C VAL A 23 -14.13 -11.64 8.88
N GLN A 24 -13.63 -12.69 9.55
CA GLN A 24 -14.48 -13.78 10.04
C GLN A 24 -15.53 -13.29 11.04
N LYS A 25 -15.12 -12.43 11.98
CA LYS A 25 -16.04 -11.85 12.96
C LYS A 25 -17.10 -10.96 12.31
N ALA A 26 -16.70 -10.13 11.36
CA ALA A 26 -17.61 -9.25 10.63
C ALA A 26 -18.54 -10.03 9.68
N LYS A 27 -18.20 -11.27 9.33
CA LYS A 27 -18.86 -12.08 8.29
C LYS A 27 -18.93 -11.32 6.95
N SER A 28 -17.98 -10.44 6.72
CA SER A 28 -17.91 -9.56 5.56
C SER A 28 -16.49 -8.99 5.43
N GLY A 29 -15.99 -8.85 4.21
CA GLY A 29 -14.69 -8.30 3.94
C GLY A 29 -13.89 -9.13 2.93
N HIS A 30 -12.66 -8.71 2.69
CA HIS A 30 -11.78 -9.27 1.67
C HIS A 30 -10.46 -9.72 2.31
N PRO A 31 -10.25 -11.03 2.54
CA PRO A 31 -9.03 -11.52 3.18
C PRO A 31 -7.85 -11.68 2.21
N GLY A 32 -8.07 -11.75 0.89
CA GLY A 32 -7.05 -12.12 -0.09
C GLY A 32 -5.80 -11.25 -0.06
N ALA A 33 -5.95 -9.95 -0.30
CA ALA A 33 -4.81 -9.03 -0.28
C ALA A 33 -4.08 -8.99 1.08
N PRO A 34 -4.74 -8.94 2.25
CA PRO A 34 -4.05 -9.05 3.54
C PRO A 34 -3.25 -10.35 3.71
N MET A 35 -3.73 -11.45 3.15
CA MET A 35 -3.03 -12.74 3.23
C MET A 35 -1.81 -12.79 2.31
N GLY A 36 -1.97 -12.34 1.06
CA GLY A 36 -0.91 -12.37 0.04
C GLY A 36 0.20 -11.35 0.29
N MET A 37 -0.17 -10.13 0.66
CA MET A 37 0.77 -9.00 0.75
C MET A 37 1.37 -8.78 2.15
N ALA A 38 1.13 -9.67 3.12
CA ALA A 38 1.59 -9.46 4.50
C ALA A 38 3.13 -9.38 4.62
N ASP A 39 3.88 -10.21 3.90
CA ASP A 39 5.35 -10.17 3.94
C ASP A 39 5.89 -8.91 3.26
N ILE A 40 5.29 -8.49 2.14
CA ILE A 40 5.64 -7.24 1.46
C ILE A 40 5.40 -6.05 2.39
N ALA A 41 4.25 -6.03 3.05
CA ALA A 41 3.89 -4.98 3.99
C ALA A 41 4.82 -4.94 5.21
N GLU A 42 5.21 -6.11 5.75
CA GLU A 42 6.16 -6.20 6.87
C GLU A 42 7.52 -5.61 6.48
N VAL A 43 8.03 -5.95 5.29
CA VAL A 43 9.31 -5.43 4.82
C VAL A 43 9.24 -3.93 4.60
N LEU A 44 8.20 -3.43 3.92
CA LEU A 44 8.04 -2.01 3.67
C LEU A 44 7.98 -1.20 4.98
N TRP A 45 7.11 -1.59 5.90
CA TRP A 45 6.88 -0.84 7.14
C TRP A 45 8.03 -0.92 8.14
N ARG A 46 8.80 -2.02 8.12
CA ARG A 46 9.95 -2.18 9.01
C ARG A 46 11.22 -1.52 8.49
N ASP A 47 11.50 -1.64 7.18
CA ASP A 47 12.83 -1.34 6.66
C ASP A 47 12.87 -0.02 5.86
N PHE A 48 11.73 0.46 5.37
CA PHE A 48 11.70 1.59 4.41
C PHE A 48 10.80 2.74 4.86
N LEU A 49 9.56 2.48 5.26
CA LEU A 49 8.57 3.50 5.50
C LEU A 49 8.92 4.40 6.69
N ASN A 50 9.18 5.68 6.44
CA ASN A 50 9.39 6.68 7.48
C ASN A 50 8.05 7.22 7.97
N HIS A 51 7.65 6.79 9.16
CA HIS A 51 6.39 7.20 9.77
C HIS A 51 6.53 7.43 11.28
N ASN A 52 5.61 8.19 11.86
CA ASN A 52 5.58 8.42 13.29
C ASN A 52 4.17 8.23 13.84
N PRO A 53 3.86 7.12 14.52
CA PRO A 53 2.54 6.87 15.07
C PRO A 53 2.10 7.90 16.13
N ASN A 54 3.05 8.54 16.84
CA ASN A 54 2.76 9.60 17.81
C ASN A 54 2.53 10.97 17.13
N ASN A 55 2.88 11.12 15.86
CA ASN A 55 2.61 12.30 15.06
C ASN A 55 2.22 11.88 13.63
N PRO A 56 1.03 11.30 13.44
CA PRO A 56 0.58 10.81 12.13
C PRO A 56 0.37 11.93 11.10
N ALA A 57 0.39 13.19 11.54
CA ALA A 57 0.31 14.36 10.66
C ALA A 57 1.68 14.99 10.34
N TRP A 58 2.79 14.35 10.72
CA TRP A 58 4.13 14.83 10.37
C TRP A 58 4.24 15.13 8.88
N ALA A 59 4.64 16.35 8.53
CA ALA A 59 4.56 16.85 7.16
C ALA A 59 5.43 16.06 6.18
N ASP A 60 6.62 15.65 6.60
CA ASP A 60 7.59 14.92 5.75
C ASP A 60 7.62 13.40 6.01
N ARG A 61 6.51 12.84 6.51
CA ARG A 61 6.35 11.38 6.58
C ARG A 61 6.16 10.79 5.21
N ASP A 62 6.60 9.56 5.00
CA ASP A 62 6.23 8.82 3.80
C ASP A 62 4.71 8.59 3.74
N ARG A 63 4.20 8.49 2.52
CA ARG A 63 2.78 8.22 2.25
C ARG A 63 2.58 6.77 1.86
N PHE A 64 1.67 6.10 2.54
CA PHE A 64 1.26 4.75 2.16
C PHE A 64 -0.18 4.74 1.65
N VAL A 65 -0.36 4.25 0.44
CA VAL A 65 -1.67 4.17 -0.23
C VAL A 65 -2.00 2.72 -0.56
N LEU A 66 -3.05 2.22 0.04
CA LEU A 66 -3.62 0.91 -0.31
C LEU A 66 -4.63 1.12 -1.45
N SER A 67 -4.17 1.04 -2.71
CA SER A 67 -5.04 1.24 -3.88
C SER A 67 -6.06 0.11 -4.05
N ASN A 68 -5.70 -1.12 -3.69
CA ASN A 68 -6.63 -2.23 -3.51
C ASN A 68 -7.33 -2.13 -2.15
N GLY A 69 -8.07 -1.03 -1.95
CA GLY A 69 -8.67 -0.63 -0.67
C GLY A 69 -9.66 -1.62 -0.07
N HIS A 70 -10.16 -2.57 -0.85
CA HIS A 70 -10.96 -3.69 -0.35
C HIS A 70 -10.17 -4.56 0.64
N GLY A 71 -8.83 -4.64 0.52
CA GLY A 71 -7.93 -5.30 1.48
C GLY A 71 -7.66 -4.49 2.75
N SER A 72 -8.58 -3.66 3.19
CA SER A 72 -8.42 -2.67 4.25
C SER A 72 -7.88 -3.21 5.57
N MET A 73 -8.16 -4.46 5.92
CA MET A 73 -7.60 -5.07 7.13
C MET A 73 -6.08 -5.14 7.14
N LEU A 74 -5.42 -5.13 5.97
CA LEU A 74 -3.96 -5.05 5.92
C LEU A 74 -3.46 -3.75 6.55
N ILE A 75 -3.96 -2.59 6.10
CA ILE A 75 -3.53 -1.31 6.65
C ILE A 75 -3.96 -1.15 8.11
N TYR A 76 -5.16 -1.59 8.50
CA TYR A 76 -5.58 -1.49 9.90
C TYR A 76 -4.73 -2.34 10.84
N SER A 77 -4.35 -3.55 10.41
CA SER A 77 -3.45 -4.41 11.18
C SER A 77 -2.05 -3.80 11.32
N LEU A 78 -1.53 -3.19 10.25
CA LEU A 78 -0.26 -2.45 10.26
C LEU A 78 -0.32 -1.27 11.23
N LEU A 79 -1.34 -0.42 11.13
CA LEU A 79 -1.50 0.75 12.01
C LEU A 79 -1.60 0.34 13.48
N HIS A 80 -2.37 -0.72 13.78
CA HIS A 80 -2.46 -1.27 15.13
C HIS A 80 -1.11 -1.75 15.66
N LEU A 81 -0.41 -2.61 14.90
CA LEU A 81 0.83 -3.23 15.34
C LEU A 81 2.01 -2.24 15.41
N THR A 82 1.96 -1.14 14.69
CA THR A 82 3.00 -0.12 14.68
C THR A 82 2.72 1.05 15.63
N GLY A 83 1.64 0.99 16.41
CA GLY A 83 1.42 1.87 17.55
C GLY A 83 0.61 3.13 17.27
N TYR A 84 -0.10 3.19 16.14
CA TYR A 84 -1.09 4.26 15.93
C TYR A 84 -2.27 4.14 16.89
N ASP A 85 -3.05 5.22 17.06
CA ASP A 85 -4.27 5.23 17.87
C ASP A 85 -5.39 4.39 17.22
N LEU A 86 -5.12 3.09 17.15
CA LEU A 86 -6.05 2.09 16.63
C LEU A 86 -6.00 0.84 17.51
N PRO A 87 -6.71 0.83 18.65
CA PRO A 87 -6.68 -0.29 19.58
C PRO A 87 -7.35 -1.54 19.01
N ILE A 88 -7.02 -2.72 19.57
CA ILE A 88 -7.57 -4.01 19.13
C ILE A 88 -9.11 -4.06 19.17
N SER A 89 -9.74 -3.26 20.02
CA SER A 89 -11.20 -3.12 20.05
C SER A 89 -11.78 -2.61 18.74
N GLU A 90 -11.07 -1.69 18.06
CA GLU A 90 -11.48 -1.18 16.75
C GLU A 90 -11.33 -2.25 15.65
N LEU A 91 -10.26 -3.05 15.68
CA LEU A 91 -10.12 -4.17 14.76
C LEU A 91 -11.25 -5.19 14.95
N LYS A 92 -11.63 -5.45 16.21
CA LYS A 92 -12.78 -6.32 16.53
C LYS A 92 -14.13 -5.74 16.06
N ASN A 93 -14.20 -4.44 15.80
CA ASN A 93 -15.37 -3.74 15.28
C ASN A 93 -15.26 -3.45 13.77
N PHE A 94 -14.43 -4.18 13.06
CA PHE A 94 -14.28 -4.05 11.60
C PHE A 94 -15.63 -4.08 10.89
N ARG A 95 -15.88 -3.11 9.99
CA ARG A 95 -17.12 -2.93 9.24
C ARG A 95 -18.37 -2.69 10.11
N GLN A 96 -18.22 -2.34 11.37
CA GLN A 96 -19.36 -1.94 12.18
C GLN A 96 -19.58 -0.42 12.06
N LEU A 97 -20.84 -0.01 12.18
CA LEU A 97 -21.21 1.40 12.11
C LEU A 97 -20.42 2.22 13.17
N HIS A 98 -19.86 3.35 12.77
CA HIS A 98 -19.05 4.26 13.57
C HIS A 98 -17.73 3.70 14.09
N SER A 99 -17.27 2.54 13.65
CA SER A 99 -15.92 2.06 14.00
C SER A 99 -14.84 2.85 13.25
N LYS A 100 -13.63 2.90 13.83
CA LYS A 100 -12.45 3.44 13.15
C LYS A 100 -11.92 2.53 12.02
N THR A 101 -12.58 1.40 11.76
CA THR A 101 -12.16 0.40 10.75
C THR A 101 -13.30 0.13 9.77
N PRO A 102 -13.69 1.13 8.94
CA PRO A 102 -14.69 0.93 7.91
C PRO A 102 -14.24 -0.12 6.88
N GLY A 103 -15.15 -0.58 6.03
CA GLY A 103 -14.89 -1.64 5.05
C GLY A 103 -13.80 -1.31 4.03
N HIS A 104 -13.58 -0.02 3.77
CA HIS A 104 -12.50 0.53 2.95
C HIS A 104 -11.83 1.67 3.73
N PRO A 105 -10.52 1.92 3.52
CA PRO A 105 -9.84 3.01 4.22
C PRO A 105 -10.48 4.36 3.90
N GLU A 106 -10.74 5.15 4.95
CA GLU A 106 -11.31 6.48 4.83
C GLU A 106 -10.43 7.50 5.55
N VAL A 107 -9.99 8.53 4.84
CA VAL A 107 -9.20 9.62 5.41
C VAL A 107 -10.03 10.36 6.45
N GLY A 108 -9.41 10.64 7.60
CA GLY A 108 -10.07 11.31 8.72
C GLY A 108 -10.77 10.38 9.73
N TYR A 109 -11.00 9.11 9.38
CA TYR A 109 -11.53 8.10 10.31
C TYR A 109 -10.45 7.39 11.10
N THR A 110 -9.37 6.99 10.43
CA THR A 110 -8.27 6.24 11.04
C THR A 110 -6.98 7.04 10.90
N ALA A 111 -6.32 7.32 12.02
CA ALA A 111 -5.01 7.96 11.99
C ALA A 111 -4.00 7.11 11.21
N GLY A 112 -3.28 7.73 10.27
CA GLY A 112 -2.33 7.03 9.38
C GLY A 112 -2.92 6.57 8.04
N VAL A 113 -4.22 6.75 7.80
CA VAL A 113 -4.83 6.59 6.48
C VAL A 113 -4.67 7.88 5.69
N GLU A 114 -3.96 7.83 4.58
CA GLU A 114 -3.58 9.01 3.78
C GLU A 114 -4.66 9.46 2.80
N THR A 115 -5.48 8.52 2.32
CA THR A 115 -6.54 8.80 1.35
C THR A 115 -7.64 7.76 1.43
N THR A 116 -8.86 8.16 1.07
CA THR A 116 -9.99 7.25 0.92
C THR A 116 -9.82 6.41 -0.34
N THR A 117 -9.89 5.10 -0.20
CA THR A 117 -9.84 4.14 -1.31
C THR A 117 -11.02 3.18 -1.24
N GLY A 118 -11.16 2.31 -2.23
CA GLY A 118 -12.27 1.38 -2.38
C GLY A 118 -12.64 1.26 -3.86
N PRO A 119 -13.03 2.35 -4.55
CA PRO A 119 -13.09 2.34 -6.01
C PRO A 119 -11.70 2.09 -6.58
N LEU A 120 -11.54 0.99 -7.33
CA LEU A 120 -10.27 0.58 -7.91
C LEU A 120 -9.69 1.64 -8.85
N GLY A 121 -8.37 1.76 -8.90
CA GLY A 121 -7.68 2.79 -9.68
C GLY A 121 -7.57 4.16 -8.99
N GLN A 122 -8.47 4.52 -8.10
CA GLN A 122 -8.43 5.83 -7.43
C GLN A 122 -7.22 5.98 -6.50
N GLY A 123 -6.83 4.91 -5.80
CA GLY A 123 -5.69 4.95 -4.88
C GLY A 123 -4.38 5.26 -5.58
N ILE A 124 -4.07 4.56 -6.68
CA ILE A 124 -2.85 4.87 -7.45
C ILE A 124 -2.89 6.27 -8.06
N ALA A 125 -4.07 6.76 -8.46
CA ALA A 125 -4.22 8.14 -8.93
C ALA A 125 -3.91 9.16 -7.83
N ASN A 126 -4.39 8.93 -6.61
CA ASN A 126 -4.06 9.76 -5.45
C ASN A 126 -2.56 9.69 -5.10
N ALA A 127 -1.94 8.50 -5.17
CA ALA A 127 -0.51 8.34 -4.95
C ALA A 127 0.33 9.13 -5.96
N VAL A 128 -0.06 9.14 -7.23
CA VAL A 128 0.56 10.00 -8.26
C VAL A 128 0.41 11.47 -7.90
N GLY A 129 -0.77 11.90 -7.45
CA GLY A 129 -1.01 13.26 -6.98
C GLY A 129 -0.12 13.65 -5.80
N MET A 130 0.05 12.74 -4.82
CA MET A 130 0.94 12.94 -3.66
C MET A 130 2.40 13.09 -4.10
N ALA A 131 2.87 12.26 -5.03
CA ALA A 131 4.23 12.36 -5.57
C ALA A 131 4.47 13.63 -6.38
N ILE A 132 3.45 14.12 -7.11
CA ILE A 132 3.52 15.44 -7.76
C ILE A 132 3.62 16.55 -6.71
N ALA A 133 2.84 16.47 -5.65
CA ALA A 133 2.87 17.45 -4.56
C ALA A 133 4.25 17.47 -3.86
N GLU A 134 4.80 16.30 -3.52
CA GLU A 134 6.16 16.20 -2.96
C GLU A 134 7.17 16.89 -3.87
N LYS A 135 7.24 16.52 -5.14
CA LYS A 135 8.20 17.07 -6.11
C LYS A 135 8.07 18.58 -6.26
N THR A 136 6.83 19.08 -6.26
CA THR A 136 6.55 20.52 -6.35
C THR A 136 6.99 21.26 -5.10
N LEU A 137 6.67 20.74 -3.92
CA LEU A 137 7.05 21.34 -2.63
C LEU A 137 8.56 21.29 -2.43
N ALA A 138 9.21 20.18 -2.78
CA ALA A 138 10.68 20.04 -2.74
C ALA A 138 11.36 21.11 -3.62
N ALA A 139 10.89 21.30 -4.84
CA ALA A 139 11.41 22.33 -5.75
C ALA A 139 11.20 23.75 -5.22
N GLN A 140 10.10 23.98 -4.49
CA GLN A 140 9.78 25.28 -3.93
C GLN A 140 10.57 25.60 -2.65
N PHE A 141 10.74 24.62 -1.76
CA PHE A 141 11.20 24.87 -0.38
C PHE A 141 12.59 24.33 -0.08
N ASN A 142 13.06 23.26 -0.72
CA ASN A 142 14.40 22.73 -0.46
C ASN A 142 15.50 23.69 -0.93
N ARG A 143 16.61 23.71 -0.20
CA ARG A 143 17.79 24.51 -0.50
C ARG A 143 19.05 23.65 -0.32
N PRO A 144 20.18 23.97 -0.92
CA PRO A 144 21.41 23.20 -0.75
C PRO A 144 21.74 22.99 0.73
N GLY A 145 21.80 21.71 1.14
CA GLY A 145 22.04 21.31 2.53
C GLY A 145 20.84 21.39 3.46
N HIS A 146 19.64 21.69 2.95
CA HIS A 146 18.40 21.79 3.73
C HIS A 146 17.23 21.16 2.94
N ASP A 147 17.10 19.85 3.02
CA ASP A 147 16.01 19.09 2.41
C ASP A 147 14.90 18.93 3.43
N ILE A 148 13.85 19.77 3.33
CA ILE A 148 12.70 19.80 4.25
C ILE A 148 11.48 19.07 3.71
N VAL A 149 11.51 18.69 2.43
CA VAL A 149 10.51 17.85 1.76
C VAL A 149 11.25 16.76 0.99
N ASP A 150 11.23 15.53 1.54
CA ASP A 150 12.01 14.41 1.00
C ASP A 150 11.33 13.04 1.20
N HIS A 151 10.00 13.03 1.24
CA HIS A 151 9.25 11.80 1.52
C HIS A 151 8.92 10.99 0.25
N PHE A 152 8.83 9.69 0.43
CA PHE A 152 8.35 8.76 -0.60
C PHE A 152 6.82 8.59 -0.53
N THR A 153 6.27 8.15 -1.65
CA THR A 153 4.90 7.64 -1.73
C THR A 153 4.94 6.18 -2.15
N TYR A 154 4.38 5.30 -1.34
CA TYR A 154 4.28 3.87 -1.58
C TYR A 154 2.83 3.50 -1.88
N ALA A 155 2.59 2.73 -2.94
CA ALA A 155 1.25 2.29 -3.32
C ALA A 155 1.19 0.77 -3.48
N PHE A 156 0.18 0.13 -2.89
CA PHE A 156 -0.14 -1.28 -3.14
C PHE A 156 -1.34 -1.37 -4.07
N MET A 157 -1.24 -2.19 -5.09
CA MET A 157 -2.27 -2.37 -6.12
C MET A 157 -2.30 -3.80 -6.61
N GLY A 158 -3.41 -4.20 -7.20
CA GLY A 158 -3.62 -5.53 -7.78
C GLY A 158 -4.22 -5.44 -9.18
N ASP A 159 -4.56 -6.57 -9.79
CA ASP A 159 -5.09 -6.68 -11.14
C ASP A 159 -6.28 -5.75 -11.39
N GLY A 160 -7.25 -5.73 -10.49
CA GLY A 160 -8.41 -4.87 -10.63
C GLY A 160 -8.09 -3.38 -10.68
N CYS A 161 -7.03 -2.92 -9.98
CA CYS A 161 -6.59 -1.54 -10.09
C CYS A 161 -6.03 -1.24 -11.49
N MET A 162 -5.38 -2.21 -12.11
CA MET A 162 -4.75 -2.04 -13.42
C MET A 162 -5.73 -2.15 -14.60
N MET A 163 -6.95 -2.60 -14.36
CA MET A 163 -8.04 -2.64 -15.33
C MET A 163 -8.74 -1.29 -15.50
N GLU A 164 -8.60 -0.39 -14.53
CA GLU A 164 -9.26 0.91 -14.55
C GLU A 164 -8.57 1.89 -15.51
N GLY A 165 -9.36 2.62 -16.31
CA GLY A 165 -8.85 3.59 -17.30
C GLY A 165 -7.94 4.64 -16.68
N ILE A 166 -8.31 5.18 -15.50
CA ILE A 166 -7.52 6.18 -14.80
C ILE A 166 -6.12 5.70 -14.46
N SER A 167 -5.92 4.40 -14.20
CA SER A 167 -4.60 3.85 -13.89
C SER A 167 -3.64 3.99 -15.07
N HIS A 168 -4.12 3.82 -16.30
CA HIS A 168 -3.32 4.05 -17.51
C HIS A 168 -2.89 5.51 -17.64
N GLU A 169 -3.83 6.43 -17.44
CA GLU A 169 -3.60 7.88 -17.58
C GLU A 169 -2.59 8.38 -16.54
N VAL A 170 -2.82 8.07 -15.27
CA VAL A 170 -1.97 8.61 -14.19
C VAL A 170 -0.60 7.95 -14.15
N CYS A 171 -0.48 6.65 -14.44
CA CYS A 171 0.81 5.96 -14.46
C CYS A 171 1.67 6.42 -15.65
N SER A 172 1.06 6.70 -16.81
CA SER A 172 1.74 7.33 -17.94
C SER A 172 2.22 8.74 -17.59
N LEU A 173 1.38 9.55 -16.93
CA LEU A 173 1.74 10.87 -16.45
C LEU A 173 2.92 10.81 -15.44
N ALA A 174 2.88 9.87 -14.50
CA ALA A 174 3.94 9.68 -13.49
C ALA A 174 5.30 9.38 -14.15
N GLY A 175 5.32 8.52 -15.16
CA GLY A 175 6.53 8.25 -15.93
C GLY A 175 7.03 9.47 -16.70
N THR A 176 6.12 10.21 -17.37
CA THR A 176 6.44 11.46 -18.07
C THR A 176 7.06 12.50 -17.13
N LEU A 177 6.52 12.66 -15.93
CA LEU A 177 7.00 13.59 -14.92
C LEU A 177 8.22 13.06 -14.15
N LYS A 178 8.64 11.82 -14.39
CA LYS A 178 9.76 11.17 -13.70
C LYS A 178 9.63 11.29 -12.17
N LEU A 179 8.52 10.77 -11.64
CA LEU A 179 8.24 10.80 -10.20
C LEU A 179 9.01 9.69 -9.47
N GLY A 180 10.31 9.88 -9.30
CA GLY A 180 11.23 8.86 -8.78
C GLY A 180 11.02 8.45 -7.32
N LYS A 181 10.21 9.21 -6.56
CA LYS A 181 9.84 8.86 -5.17
C LYS A 181 8.47 8.19 -5.06
N LEU A 182 7.86 7.82 -6.19
CA LEU A 182 6.67 6.99 -6.22
C LEU A 182 7.08 5.54 -6.44
N VAL A 183 6.87 4.69 -5.45
CA VAL A 183 7.17 3.26 -5.48
C VAL A 183 5.85 2.48 -5.43
N ALA A 184 5.59 1.67 -6.44
CA ALA A 184 4.36 0.89 -6.54
C ALA A 184 4.66 -0.62 -6.47
N PHE A 185 3.87 -1.33 -5.67
CA PHE A 185 3.90 -2.78 -5.56
C PHE A 185 2.66 -3.34 -6.24
N TYR A 186 2.86 -4.17 -7.24
CA TYR A 186 1.80 -4.83 -7.97
C TYR A 186 1.69 -6.29 -7.54
N ASP A 187 0.56 -6.65 -6.94
CA ASP A 187 0.21 -8.03 -6.57
C ASP A 187 -0.27 -8.77 -7.81
N ASP A 188 0.69 -9.39 -8.50
CA ASP A 188 0.51 -10.16 -9.74
C ASP A 188 0.11 -11.61 -9.41
N ASN A 189 -1.06 -11.78 -8.82
CA ASN A 189 -1.54 -13.08 -8.38
C ASN A 189 -2.53 -13.74 -9.36
N GLY A 190 -2.88 -13.06 -10.44
CA GLY A 190 -3.78 -13.58 -11.47
C GLY A 190 -5.22 -13.78 -10.99
N ILE A 191 -5.64 -13.12 -9.89
CA ILE A 191 -6.98 -13.25 -9.32
C ILE A 191 -7.60 -11.86 -9.17
N SER A 192 -8.84 -11.72 -9.61
CA SER A 192 -9.66 -10.53 -9.35
C SER A 192 -11.08 -10.96 -8.97
N ILE A 193 -11.64 -10.32 -7.93
CA ILE A 193 -12.93 -10.67 -7.32
C ILE A 193 -12.86 -12.08 -6.74
N ASP A 194 -13.39 -13.09 -7.41
CA ASP A 194 -13.49 -14.49 -6.96
C ASP A 194 -13.00 -15.49 -8.01
N GLY A 195 -12.24 -15.04 -9.02
CA GLY A 195 -11.78 -15.88 -10.12
C GLY A 195 -10.46 -15.45 -10.74
N HIS A 196 -9.94 -16.35 -11.58
CA HIS A 196 -8.75 -16.08 -12.38
C HIS A 196 -9.02 -15.01 -13.43
N VAL A 197 -8.03 -14.16 -13.69
CA VAL A 197 -8.11 -13.09 -14.70
C VAL A 197 -7.86 -13.61 -16.13
N GLU A 198 -7.44 -14.87 -16.26
CA GLU A 198 -7.18 -15.50 -17.56
C GLU A 198 -8.38 -15.37 -18.50
N GLY A 199 -8.13 -14.92 -19.72
CA GLY A 199 -9.15 -14.75 -20.76
C GLY A 199 -9.88 -13.40 -20.75
N TRP A 200 -9.74 -12.56 -19.72
CA TRP A 200 -10.38 -11.26 -19.67
C TRP A 200 -9.47 -10.10 -19.20
N PHE A 201 -8.33 -10.38 -18.57
CA PHE A 201 -7.26 -9.43 -18.37
C PHE A 201 -5.94 -10.09 -18.70
N THR A 202 -5.38 -9.74 -19.85
CA THR A 202 -4.21 -10.41 -20.46
C THR A 202 -3.05 -9.45 -20.71
N ASP A 203 -3.10 -8.26 -20.14
CA ASP A 203 -2.06 -7.27 -20.25
C ASP A 203 -0.75 -7.75 -19.60
N ASP A 204 0.38 -7.54 -20.26
CA ASP A 204 1.69 -7.60 -19.62
C ASP A 204 1.90 -6.29 -18.85
N THR A 205 1.45 -6.26 -17.59
CA THR A 205 1.52 -5.07 -16.75
C THR A 205 2.94 -4.54 -16.63
N ALA A 206 3.93 -5.41 -16.52
CA ALA A 206 5.32 -5.00 -16.41
C ALA A 206 5.80 -4.26 -17.68
N LYS A 207 5.51 -4.79 -18.89
CA LYS A 207 5.82 -4.10 -20.15
C LYS A 207 5.06 -2.78 -20.29
N ARG A 208 3.83 -2.72 -19.83
CA ARG A 208 3.04 -1.49 -19.82
C ARG A 208 3.74 -0.40 -19.01
N PHE A 209 4.21 -0.71 -17.80
CA PHE A 209 4.93 0.25 -16.96
C PHE A 209 6.31 0.62 -17.54
N GLU A 210 7.03 -0.32 -18.14
CA GLU A 210 8.26 -0.03 -18.90
C GLU A 210 8.00 0.95 -20.06
N ALA A 211 6.89 0.76 -20.81
CA ALA A 211 6.48 1.68 -21.87
C ALA A 211 6.11 3.08 -21.35
N TYR A 212 5.63 3.20 -20.11
CA TYR A 212 5.42 4.49 -19.45
C TYR A 212 6.73 5.14 -18.96
N GLY A 213 7.84 4.43 -19.02
CA GLY A 213 9.15 4.92 -18.57
C GLY A 213 9.44 4.70 -17.08
N TRP A 214 8.73 3.80 -16.43
CA TRP A 214 9.02 3.39 -15.05
C TRP A 214 10.21 2.42 -15.01
N HIS A 215 10.94 2.44 -13.90
CA HIS A 215 11.84 1.35 -13.54
C HIS A 215 11.02 0.18 -13.01
N VAL A 216 11.15 -0.99 -13.62
CA VAL A 216 10.34 -2.17 -13.28
C VAL A 216 11.23 -3.32 -12.82
N VAL A 217 10.99 -3.82 -11.61
CA VAL A 217 11.62 -5.03 -11.08
C VAL A 217 10.62 -6.16 -11.15
N ARG A 218 10.89 -7.15 -12.03
CA ARG A 218 9.99 -8.26 -12.34
C ARG A 218 10.27 -9.49 -11.48
N GLY A 219 9.23 -10.30 -11.28
CA GLY A 219 9.37 -11.66 -10.74
C GLY A 219 9.88 -11.71 -9.31
N VAL A 220 9.52 -10.71 -8.49
CA VAL A 220 9.87 -10.67 -7.07
C VAL A 220 8.99 -11.67 -6.32
N ASP A 221 9.60 -12.60 -5.58
CA ASP A 221 8.86 -13.45 -4.66
C ASP A 221 8.36 -12.61 -3.48
N GLY A 222 7.05 -12.36 -3.46
CA GLY A 222 6.37 -11.56 -2.43
C GLY A 222 6.36 -12.21 -1.03
N HIS A 223 6.88 -13.43 -0.89
CA HIS A 223 7.05 -14.14 0.38
C HIS A 223 8.51 -14.28 0.81
N ASP A 224 9.46 -13.82 0.00
CA ASP A 224 10.88 -13.72 0.36
C ASP A 224 11.26 -12.29 0.74
N ALA A 225 11.38 -12.03 2.04
CA ALA A 225 11.73 -10.71 2.57
C ALA A 225 13.06 -10.16 2.02
N ASP A 226 14.04 -11.02 1.72
CA ASP A 226 15.30 -10.58 1.15
C ASP A 226 15.17 -10.22 -0.34
N ALA A 227 14.29 -10.90 -1.08
CA ALA A 227 13.97 -10.56 -2.47
C ALA A 227 13.22 -9.22 -2.54
N ILE A 228 12.21 -9.04 -1.70
CA ILE A 228 11.45 -7.78 -1.58
C ILE A 228 12.40 -6.63 -1.25
N LYS A 229 13.26 -6.81 -0.25
CA LYS A 229 14.20 -5.78 0.18
C LYS A 229 15.21 -5.36 -0.88
N ARG A 230 15.60 -6.28 -1.78
CA ARG A 230 16.49 -5.95 -2.90
C ARG A 230 15.77 -5.22 -4.03
N ALA A 231 14.45 -5.35 -4.10
CA ALA A 231 13.63 -4.75 -5.15
C ALA A 231 13.25 -3.29 -4.84
N VAL A 232 13.21 -2.91 -3.55
CA VAL A 232 12.93 -1.56 -3.07
C VAL A 232 14.22 -0.75 -2.94
#